data_7c3db477d5e14aae4140316297113f2c
#
_entry.id   7c3db477d5e14aae4140316297113f2c
#
_cell.length_a   1.000
_cell.length_b   1.000
_cell.length_c   1.000
_cell.angle_alpha   90.00
_cell.angle_beta   90.00
_cell.angle_gamma   90.00
#
_symmetry.space_group_name_H-M   'P 1'
#
loop_
_entity.id
_entity.type
_entity.pdbx_description
1 polymer ?
#
loop_
_entity_poly.entity_id
_entity_poly.type
_entity_poly.pdbx_seq_one_letter_code
_entity_poly.pdbx_strand_id
1 'polypeptide(L)'
;MAVKLIERPFLIAALFCVFVFYSKIINISPRNPFSSVFQTEKITALSGTLISSPQISSSGKSYFSKMAVSSAKCYLTDKKAFPCFSQARGNVNVILPSDMTEVYFPGKIYSLVKSLDKGCFLYESGADYEFEGYFISSDTFLVKSCSACRWKSGLLGKIDRTRALCRLQFKRLMYYWKEAGGLILALLCGSKEYLDGGLYSNFRRAGLSHIIALSGMHLSMFSAITVFFASRFGRKKLTIALRLSALICFVWFAGFSPSLMRAFICSMLLLSASIAGVREPDMLMILSFSFLLQTVISPSDLQNAGFMLSYAALTGILLTGPLLTKILVRFLPFYFSSSLSASCGAQIFTAPLSLKLFASFSPAGVIATVFVSPLISIFIYTSLFLIIFCLIFPSFSSYSAFFVEIEYNFIKFIVGIFSHAPVWSIS
;
A
#
# COMPACT_ATOMS: atom_id res chain seq x y z
N MET A 1 10.04 -19.84 30.31
CA MET A 1 9.60 -18.80 29.37
C MET A 1 10.44 -17.51 29.53
N ALA A 2 10.69 -17.03 30.71
CA ALA A 2 11.51 -15.82 30.98
C ALA A 2 12.97 -15.91 30.47
N VAL A 3 13.65 -17.04 30.62
CA VAL A 3 15.04 -17.23 30.17
C VAL A 3 15.17 -17.06 28.65
N LYS A 4 14.20 -17.57 27.84
CA LYS A 4 14.18 -17.39 26.39
C LYS A 4 13.86 -15.96 25.95
N LEU A 5 13.30 -15.13 26.82
CA LEU A 5 13.01 -13.72 26.53
C LEU A 5 14.27 -12.87 26.62
N ILE A 6 15.17 -13.17 27.61
CA ILE A 6 16.42 -12.46 27.80
C ILE A 6 17.38 -12.67 26.62
N GLU A 7 17.30 -13.82 25.96
CA GLU A 7 18.07 -14.13 24.75
C GLU A 7 17.62 -13.34 23.51
N ARG A 8 16.54 -12.54 23.62
CA ARG A 8 15.95 -11.77 22.52
C ARG A 8 15.92 -10.26 22.80
N PRO A 9 17.05 -9.58 22.78
CA PRO A 9 17.15 -8.17 23.19
C PRO A 9 16.28 -7.24 22.33
N PHE A 10 16.16 -7.51 21.02
CA PHE A 10 15.31 -6.70 20.13
C PHE A 10 13.81 -6.87 20.43
N LEU A 11 13.39 -8.05 20.91
CA LEU A 11 11.99 -8.25 21.32
C LEU A 11 11.66 -7.44 22.57
N ILE A 12 12.57 -7.43 23.55
CA ILE A 12 12.40 -6.62 24.77
C ILE A 12 12.35 -5.14 24.42
N ALA A 13 13.28 -4.66 23.58
CA ALA A 13 13.32 -3.27 23.14
C ALA A 13 12.04 -2.89 22.36
N ALA A 14 11.52 -3.76 21.50
CA ALA A 14 10.28 -3.53 20.76
C ALA A 14 9.07 -3.47 21.70
N LEU A 15 8.95 -4.39 22.66
CA LEU A 15 7.89 -4.37 23.66
C LEU A 15 7.94 -3.12 24.54
N PHE A 16 9.15 -2.70 24.94
CA PHE A 16 9.34 -1.45 25.67
C PHE A 16 8.92 -0.23 24.83
N CYS A 17 9.30 -0.18 23.56
CA CYS A 17 8.88 0.87 22.64
C CYS A 17 7.36 0.93 22.48
N VAL A 18 6.70 -0.22 22.32
CA VAL A 18 5.22 -0.33 22.28
C VAL A 18 4.61 0.19 23.57
N PHE A 19 5.14 -0.23 24.74
CA PHE A 19 4.63 0.21 26.04
C PHE A 19 4.74 1.73 26.19
N VAL A 20 5.90 2.32 25.90
CA VAL A 20 6.14 3.77 25.97
C VAL A 20 5.21 4.55 25.05
N PHE A 21 4.97 4.04 23.86
CA PHE A 21 4.06 4.68 22.90
C PHE A 21 2.60 4.63 23.35
N TYR A 22 2.12 3.45 23.79
CA TYR A 22 0.71 3.30 24.20
C TYR A 22 0.41 3.93 25.57
N SER A 23 1.40 4.05 26.45
CA SER A 23 1.26 4.80 27.71
C SER A 23 1.24 6.32 27.53
N LYS A 24 1.36 6.82 26.28
CA LYS A 24 1.39 8.25 25.91
C LYS A 24 2.54 9.02 26.60
N ILE A 25 3.58 8.34 27.08
CA ILE A 25 4.78 8.95 27.67
C ILE A 25 5.47 9.83 26.61
N ILE A 26 5.49 9.36 25.36
CA ILE A 26 6.00 10.12 24.20
C ILE A 26 4.82 10.51 23.31
N ASN A 27 4.60 11.80 23.18
CA ASN A 27 3.64 12.34 22.23
C ASN A 27 4.34 12.49 20.87
N ILE A 28 3.98 11.64 19.91
CA ILE A 28 4.49 11.77 18.55
C ILE A 28 3.68 12.86 17.86
N SER A 29 4.23 14.07 17.83
CA SER A 29 3.68 15.13 17.01
C SER A 29 3.84 14.79 15.52
N PRO A 30 2.92 15.22 14.67
CA PRO A 30 3.05 15.02 13.22
C PRO A 30 4.40 15.57 12.74
N ARG A 31 5.14 14.73 11.98
CA ARG A 31 6.43 15.11 11.42
C ARG A 31 6.18 16.25 10.43
N ASN A 32 6.72 17.44 10.73
CA ASN A 32 6.53 18.68 9.95
C ASN A 32 5.06 19.16 9.90
N PRO A 33 4.50 19.69 10.99
CA PRO A 33 3.21 20.36 10.94
C PRO A 33 3.27 21.53 9.96
N PHE A 34 2.14 21.82 9.33
CA PHE A 34 2.04 22.97 8.43
C PHE A 34 2.28 24.27 9.20
N SER A 35 3.15 25.10 8.67
CA SER A 35 3.48 26.41 9.21
C SER A 35 3.61 27.41 8.07
N SER A 36 2.91 28.52 8.16
CA SER A 36 2.98 29.65 7.22
C SER A 36 2.87 30.97 7.96
N VAL A 37 3.35 32.03 7.34
CA VAL A 37 3.17 33.40 7.82
C VAL A 37 1.71 33.85 7.69
N PHE A 38 0.98 33.28 6.73
CA PHE A 38 -0.42 33.60 6.49
C PHE A 38 -1.35 32.73 7.34
N GLN A 39 -2.47 33.32 7.77
CA GLN A 39 -3.57 32.57 8.35
C GLN A 39 -4.12 31.59 7.30
N THR A 40 -4.43 30.34 7.69
CA THR A 40 -4.89 29.28 6.79
C THR A 40 -6.11 29.68 5.96
N GLU A 41 -7.02 30.46 6.52
CA GLU A 41 -8.24 30.94 5.86
C GLU A 41 -7.99 31.89 4.68
N LYS A 42 -6.86 32.59 4.68
CA LYS A 42 -6.49 33.55 3.63
C LYS A 42 -5.65 32.95 2.50
N ILE A 43 -5.21 31.71 2.67
CA ILE A 43 -4.38 31.02 1.67
C ILE A 43 -5.25 30.55 0.54
N THR A 44 -4.93 30.96 -0.68
CA THR A 44 -5.68 30.63 -1.91
C THR A 44 -4.92 29.68 -2.82
N ALA A 45 -3.61 29.55 -2.69
CA ALA A 45 -2.84 28.57 -3.41
C ALA A 45 -1.67 28.04 -2.58
N LEU A 46 -1.31 26.76 -2.83
CA LEU A 46 -0.18 26.07 -2.24
C LEU A 46 0.73 25.51 -3.34
N SER A 47 2.03 25.71 -3.18
CA SER A 47 3.02 25.07 -4.03
C SER A 47 3.86 24.09 -3.21
N GLY A 48 4.16 22.94 -3.77
CA GLY A 48 4.97 21.91 -3.10
C GLY A 48 4.97 20.59 -3.83
N THR A 49 5.59 19.59 -3.22
CA THR A 49 5.76 18.25 -3.78
C THR A 49 4.71 17.29 -3.22
N LEU A 50 4.03 16.50 -4.06
CA LEU A 50 3.23 15.39 -3.58
C LEU A 50 4.12 14.28 -3.01
N ILE A 51 3.90 13.93 -1.75
CA ILE A 51 4.64 12.86 -1.05
C ILE A 51 4.05 11.49 -1.40
N SER A 52 2.72 11.40 -1.51
CA SER A 52 2.01 10.16 -1.85
C SER A 52 1.23 10.32 -3.15
N SER A 53 1.12 9.24 -3.91
CA SER A 53 0.20 9.22 -5.06
C SER A 53 -1.25 9.30 -4.57
N PRO A 54 -2.13 10.05 -5.26
CA PRO A 54 -3.53 10.20 -4.86
C PRO A 54 -4.24 8.85 -4.71
N GLN A 55 -5.01 8.71 -3.65
CA GLN A 55 -5.84 7.53 -3.37
C GLN A 55 -7.30 7.93 -3.31
N ILE A 56 -8.17 7.13 -3.95
CA ILE A 56 -9.59 7.39 -3.95
C ILE A 56 -10.20 7.27 -2.54
N SER A 57 -11.10 8.18 -2.22
CA SER A 57 -11.93 8.12 -1.01
C SER A 57 -12.87 6.92 -1.04
N SER A 58 -13.30 6.47 0.13
CA SER A 58 -14.37 5.46 0.27
C SER A 58 -15.69 5.88 -0.40
N SER A 59 -15.94 7.18 -0.54
CA SER A 59 -17.12 7.72 -1.24
C SER A 59 -16.99 7.76 -2.77
N GLY A 60 -15.80 7.53 -3.32
CA GLY A 60 -15.52 7.61 -4.76
C GLY A 60 -15.52 9.03 -5.36
N LYS A 61 -15.82 10.06 -4.56
CA LYS A 61 -16.01 11.44 -5.05
C LYS A 61 -14.78 12.32 -4.99
N SER A 62 -13.72 11.87 -4.33
CA SER A 62 -12.49 12.66 -4.15
C SER A 62 -11.28 11.76 -3.99
N TYR A 63 -10.11 12.31 -4.23
CA TYR A 63 -8.82 11.66 -4.01
C TYR A 63 -8.07 12.37 -2.89
N PHE A 64 -7.42 11.60 -2.04
CA PHE A 64 -6.58 12.10 -0.95
C PHE A 64 -5.10 11.90 -1.27
N SER A 65 -4.30 12.91 -1.00
CA SER A 65 -2.85 12.85 -1.08
C SER A 65 -2.23 13.68 0.04
N LYS A 66 -0.93 13.48 0.28
CA LYS A 66 -0.13 14.34 1.16
C LYS A 66 0.85 15.15 0.34
N MET A 67 0.96 16.44 0.65
CA MET A 67 1.84 17.40 -0.01
C MET A 67 2.83 17.99 0.99
N ALA A 68 4.12 17.99 0.66
CA ALA A 68 5.12 18.78 1.34
C ALA A 68 5.09 20.19 0.74
N VAL A 69 4.62 21.15 1.51
CA VAL A 69 4.46 22.53 1.06
C VAL A 69 5.79 23.26 1.11
N SER A 70 6.09 24.02 0.06
CA SER A 70 7.27 24.89 -0.06
C SER A 70 6.89 26.36 -0.02
N SER A 71 5.73 26.73 -0.54
CA SER A 71 5.24 28.11 -0.51
C SER A 71 3.72 28.18 -0.49
N ALA A 72 3.19 29.27 0.05
CA ALA A 72 1.78 29.60 0.07
C ALA A 72 1.55 30.97 -0.56
N LYS A 73 0.41 31.10 -1.25
CA LYS A 73 -0.02 32.32 -1.91
C LYS A 73 -1.32 32.82 -1.29
N CYS A 74 -1.38 34.13 -1.05
CA CYS A 74 -2.54 34.80 -0.53
C CYS A 74 -2.81 36.05 -1.40
N TYR A 75 -4.09 36.42 -1.56
CA TYR A 75 -4.45 37.71 -2.14
C TYR A 75 -4.78 38.72 -1.02
N LEU A 76 -4.15 39.87 -1.03
CA LEU A 76 -4.28 40.89 0.04
C LEU A 76 -5.60 41.66 -0.02
N THR A 77 -6.32 41.61 -1.14
CA THR A 77 -7.60 42.31 -1.34
C THR A 77 -8.58 41.45 -2.12
N ASP A 78 -9.88 41.65 -1.92
CA ASP A 78 -10.97 40.98 -2.63
C ASP A 78 -10.93 41.08 -4.17
N LYS A 79 -10.12 42.00 -4.70
CA LYS A 79 -9.99 42.27 -6.16
C LYS A 79 -8.81 41.55 -6.82
N LYS A 80 -8.22 40.51 -6.21
CA LYS A 80 -7.10 39.72 -6.82
C LYS A 80 -5.91 40.54 -7.37
N ALA A 81 -5.73 41.81 -6.95
CA ALA A 81 -4.83 42.73 -7.62
C ALA A 81 -3.33 42.46 -7.34
N PHE A 82 -2.97 41.92 -6.17
CA PHE A 82 -1.57 41.67 -5.82
C PHE A 82 -1.41 40.30 -5.10
N PRO A 83 -0.83 39.28 -5.77
CA PRO A 83 -0.49 38.02 -5.11
C PRO A 83 0.71 38.20 -4.19
N CYS A 84 0.53 37.92 -2.91
CA CYS A 84 1.62 37.77 -1.94
C CYS A 84 2.07 36.34 -1.83
N PHE A 85 3.37 36.10 -2.02
CA PHE A 85 3.99 34.80 -1.83
C PHE A 85 4.76 34.77 -0.52
N SER A 86 4.59 33.73 0.26
CA SER A 86 5.38 33.49 1.47
C SER A 86 5.92 32.06 1.46
N GLN A 87 7.10 31.90 2.05
CA GLN A 87 7.59 30.57 2.36
C GLN A 87 6.64 29.91 3.36
N ALA A 88 6.20 28.70 3.04
CA ALA A 88 5.45 27.84 3.93
C ALA A 88 6.17 26.50 4.02
N ARG A 89 6.09 25.85 5.16
CA ARG A 89 6.75 24.56 5.39
C ARG A 89 5.78 23.60 6.06
N GLY A 90 6.02 22.31 5.87
CA GLY A 90 5.26 21.26 6.52
C GLY A 90 4.41 20.45 5.54
N ASN A 91 3.67 19.50 6.10
CA ASN A 91 2.85 18.58 5.33
C ASN A 91 1.37 18.94 5.46
N VAL A 92 0.67 18.94 4.33
CA VAL A 92 -0.76 19.21 4.25
C VAL A 92 -1.45 18.04 3.55
N ASN A 93 -2.60 17.64 4.05
CA ASN A 93 -3.47 16.70 3.37
C ASN A 93 -4.19 17.45 2.25
N VAL A 94 -4.13 16.93 1.04
CA VAL A 94 -4.71 17.56 -0.15
C VAL A 94 -5.86 16.70 -0.64
N ILE A 95 -7.03 17.32 -0.83
CA ILE A 95 -8.21 16.68 -1.41
C ILE A 95 -8.34 17.17 -2.84
N LEU A 96 -8.26 16.23 -3.79
CA LEU A 96 -8.45 16.46 -5.21
C LEU A 96 -9.86 15.99 -5.60
N PRO A 97 -10.73 16.83 -6.16
CA PRO A 97 -12.02 16.41 -6.71
C PRO A 97 -11.87 15.37 -7.82
N SER A 98 -12.88 14.52 -7.99
CA SER A 98 -12.84 13.43 -8.96
C SER A 98 -12.74 13.91 -10.42
N ASP A 99 -13.35 15.04 -10.74
CA ASP A 99 -13.29 15.70 -12.05
C ASP A 99 -11.88 16.14 -12.45
N MET A 100 -11.04 16.52 -11.50
CA MET A 100 -9.62 16.83 -11.75
C MET A 100 -8.79 15.58 -12.05
N THR A 101 -9.23 14.42 -11.62
CA THR A 101 -8.53 13.14 -11.79
C THR A 101 -9.03 12.30 -12.96
N GLU A 102 -10.04 12.76 -13.72
CA GLU A 102 -10.48 12.15 -14.99
C GLU A 102 -9.37 11.96 -16.03
N VAL A 103 -8.21 12.55 -15.76
CA VAL A 103 -6.96 12.33 -16.48
C VAL A 103 -6.59 10.84 -16.59
N TYR A 104 -7.08 10.01 -15.68
CA TYR A 104 -6.85 8.57 -15.67
C TYR A 104 -7.85 7.75 -16.48
N PHE A 105 -8.88 8.37 -17.10
CA PHE A 105 -9.82 7.67 -17.95
C PHE A 105 -9.24 7.38 -19.35
N PRO A 106 -9.61 6.24 -19.96
CA PRO A 106 -8.86 5.62 -21.05
C PRO A 106 -8.76 6.40 -22.36
N GLY A 107 -9.80 7.07 -22.78
CA GLY A 107 -9.77 7.89 -23.99
C GLY A 107 -8.83 9.10 -23.88
N LYS A 108 -8.66 9.61 -22.67
CA LYS A 108 -7.81 10.78 -22.37
C LYS A 108 -6.35 10.39 -22.09
N ILE A 109 -6.07 9.15 -21.67
CA ILE A 109 -4.70 8.68 -21.38
C ILE A 109 -3.81 8.73 -22.61
N TYR A 110 -4.34 8.43 -23.81
CA TYR A 110 -3.57 8.51 -25.07
C TYR A 110 -3.15 9.93 -25.41
N SER A 111 -4.03 10.89 -25.19
CA SER A 111 -3.72 12.31 -25.40
C SER A 111 -2.74 12.82 -24.35
N LEU A 112 -2.76 12.29 -23.15
CA LEU A 112 -1.88 12.68 -22.04
C LEU A 112 -0.43 12.24 -22.22
N VAL A 113 -0.18 11.02 -22.69
CA VAL A 113 1.19 10.59 -22.98
C VAL A 113 1.85 11.49 -24.03
N LYS A 114 1.10 11.94 -25.02
CA LYS A 114 1.55 12.94 -26.02
C LYS A 114 1.63 14.37 -25.46
N SER A 115 0.90 14.69 -24.41
CA SER A 115 0.76 16.04 -23.86
C SER A 115 1.42 16.21 -22.50
N LEU A 116 2.06 15.19 -21.92
CA LEU A 116 2.92 15.31 -20.73
C LEU A 116 4.01 16.37 -20.90
N ASP A 117 4.48 16.59 -22.13
CA ASP A 117 5.38 17.67 -22.47
C ASP A 117 4.66 19.03 -22.72
N LYS A 118 3.33 19.05 -22.78
CA LYS A 118 2.49 20.23 -23.05
C LYS A 118 1.70 20.74 -21.83
N GLY A 119 2.08 20.35 -20.60
CA GLY A 119 1.48 20.87 -19.37
C GLY A 119 0.21 20.13 -18.89
N CYS A 120 -0.04 18.92 -19.33
CA CYS A 120 -1.06 18.08 -18.71
C CYS A 120 -0.59 17.54 -17.36
N PHE A 121 -1.46 17.58 -16.37
CA PHE A 121 -1.14 17.23 -14.99
C PHE A 121 -1.36 15.73 -14.74
N LEU A 122 -0.30 15.02 -14.44
CA LEU A 122 -0.32 13.66 -13.94
C LEU A 122 -0.10 13.70 -12.43
N TYR A 123 -1.15 13.47 -11.64
CA TYR A 123 -1.06 13.53 -10.19
C TYR A 123 -0.40 12.27 -9.63
N GLU A 124 0.90 12.33 -9.47
CA GLU A 124 1.72 11.26 -8.89
C GLU A 124 2.72 11.84 -7.89
N SER A 125 3.22 10.99 -6.98
CA SER A 125 4.22 11.42 -5.99
C SER A 125 5.55 11.81 -6.66
N GLY A 126 6.24 12.79 -6.08
CA GLY A 126 7.57 13.25 -6.52
C GLY A 126 7.57 14.46 -7.46
N ALA A 127 6.42 14.87 -8.02
CA ALA A 127 6.31 16.10 -8.79
C ALA A 127 5.89 17.29 -7.91
N ASP A 128 6.30 18.46 -8.31
CA ASP A 128 5.91 19.72 -7.70
C ASP A 128 4.67 20.29 -8.39
N TYR A 129 3.68 20.63 -7.59
CA TYR A 129 2.39 21.15 -8.04
C TYR A 129 2.13 22.53 -7.44
N GLU A 130 1.40 23.32 -8.18
CA GLU A 130 0.78 24.55 -7.69
C GLU A 130 -0.73 24.35 -7.72
N PHE A 131 -1.33 24.18 -6.54
CA PHE A 131 -2.75 23.97 -6.36
C PHE A 131 -3.44 25.24 -5.88
N GLU A 132 -4.52 25.61 -6.55
CA GLU A 132 -5.42 26.67 -6.09
C GLU A 132 -6.62 26.04 -5.38
N GLY A 133 -7.03 26.65 -4.27
CA GLY A 133 -8.11 26.13 -3.43
C GLY A 133 -8.21 26.85 -2.09
N TYR A 134 -8.67 26.17 -1.07
CA TYR A 134 -8.80 26.70 0.27
C TYR A 134 -8.66 25.61 1.35
N PHE A 135 -8.31 26.02 2.55
CA PHE A 135 -8.25 25.13 3.69
C PHE A 135 -9.66 24.83 4.23
N ILE A 136 -9.97 23.55 4.44
CA ILE A 136 -11.19 23.08 5.14
C ILE A 136 -10.90 22.95 6.63
N SER A 137 -9.68 22.56 6.98
CA SER A 137 -9.18 22.46 8.35
C SER A 137 -7.74 22.90 8.41
N SER A 138 -7.16 22.99 9.60
CA SER A 138 -5.76 23.45 9.80
C SER A 138 -4.72 22.63 9.01
N ASP A 139 -5.04 21.42 8.62
CA ASP A 139 -4.12 20.45 7.98
C ASP A 139 -4.63 19.92 6.63
N THR A 140 -5.82 20.33 6.18
CA THR A 140 -6.48 19.79 4.99
C THR A 140 -6.88 20.88 4.01
N PHE A 141 -6.35 20.81 2.80
CA PHE A 141 -6.56 21.75 1.71
C PHE A 141 -7.40 21.13 0.58
N LEU A 142 -8.51 21.77 0.22
CA LEU A 142 -9.34 21.36 -0.91
C LEU A 142 -8.86 22.07 -2.17
N VAL A 143 -8.48 21.29 -3.17
CA VAL A 143 -8.03 21.80 -4.47
C VAL A 143 -9.24 22.07 -5.36
N LYS A 144 -9.23 23.23 -6.01
CA LYS A 144 -10.18 23.63 -7.05
C LYS A 144 -9.57 23.55 -8.45
N SER A 145 -8.30 23.93 -8.58
CA SER A 145 -7.58 23.92 -9.84
C SER A 145 -6.09 23.63 -9.61
N CYS A 146 -5.42 23.19 -10.66
CA CYS A 146 -3.98 23.01 -10.70
C CYS A 146 -3.40 23.92 -11.77
N SER A 147 -2.54 24.85 -11.39
CA SER A 147 -1.97 25.86 -12.31
C SER A 147 -0.64 25.41 -12.90
N ALA A 148 0.15 24.63 -12.19
CA ALA A 148 1.43 24.14 -12.67
C ALA A 148 1.79 22.76 -12.15
N CYS A 149 2.53 22.00 -12.97
CA CYS A 149 3.17 20.73 -12.59
C CYS A 149 4.60 20.72 -13.13
N ARG A 150 5.57 20.43 -12.28
CA ARG A 150 6.99 20.34 -12.67
C ARG A 150 7.64 19.13 -12.02
N TRP A 151 8.41 18.36 -12.78
CA TRP A 151 9.25 17.31 -12.23
C TRP A 151 10.56 17.91 -11.71
N LYS A 152 11.03 17.44 -10.57
CA LYS A 152 12.32 17.87 -10.01
C LYS A 152 13.44 17.64 -11.01
N SER A 153 14.38 18.57 -11.06
CA SER A 153 15.61 18.42 -11.84
C SER A 153 16.54 17.38 -11.19
N GLY A 154 17.33 16.68 -12.01
CA GLY A 154 18.30 15.69 -11.54
C GLY A 154 17.83 14.24 -11.62
N LEU A 155 18.68 13.33 -11.09
CA LEU A 155 18.44 11.87 -11.18
C LEU A 155 17.18 11.42 -10.44
N LEU A 156 16.93 11.96 -9.26
CA LEU A 156 15.75 11.61 -8.46
C LEU A 156 14.45 11.99 -9.18
N GLY A 157 14.39 13.18 -9.74
CA GLY A 157 13.21 13.60 -10.51
C GLY A 157 12.99 12.77 -11.78
N LYS A 158 14.07 12.33 -12.43
CA LYS A 158 13.98 11.38 -13.57
C LYS A 158 13.43 10.03 -13.13
N ILE A 159 13.87 9.51 -11.97
CA ILE A 159 13.38 8.25 -11.40
C ILE A 159 11.89 8.35 -11.07
N ASP A 160 11.46 9.45 -10.43
CA ASP A 160 10.05 9.67 -10.08
C ASP A 160 9.18 9.83 -11.33
N ARG A 161 9.65 10.59 -12.33
CA ARG A 161 8.99 10.71 -13.63
C ARG A 161 8.84 9.36 -14.33
N THR A 162 9.91 8.55 -14.35
CA THR A 162 9.89 7.21 -14.97
C THR A 162 8.88 6.31 -14.25
N ARG A 163 8.87 6.34 -12.91
CA ARG A 163 7.88 5.62 -12.11
C ARG A 163 6.45 6.01 -12.48
N ALA A 164 6.16 7.30 -12.54
CA ALA A 164 4.85 7.82 -12.90
C ALA A 164 4.42 7.37 -14.29
N LEU A 165 5.32 7.40 -15.28
CA LEU A 165 5.07 6.90 -16.63
C LEU A 165 4.83 5.39 -16.66
N CYS A 166 5.63 4.60 -15.94
CA CYS A 166 5.41 3.15 -15.83
C CYS A 166 4.03 2.83 -15.22
N ARG A 167 3.67 3.53 -14.14
CA ARG A 167 2.34 3.37 -13.50
C ARG A 167 1.21 3.76 -14.44
N LEU A 168 1.36 4.83 -15.21
CA LEU A 168 0.39 5.27 -16.19
C LEU A 168 0.19 4.22 -17.30
N GLN A 169 1.29 3.69 -17.85
CA GLN A 169 1.21 2.63 -18.88
C GLN A 169 0.55 1.37 -18.32
N PHE A 170 0.86 1.02 -17.06
CA PHE A 170 0.22 -0.10 -16.39
C PHE A 170 -1.27 0.11 -16.17
N LYS A 171 -1.68 1.30 -15.70
CA LYS A 171 -3.11 1.67 -15.58
C LYS A 171 -3.83 1.56 -16.92
N ARG A 172 -3.18 2.02 -17.99
CA ARG A 172 -3.71 1.92 -19.35
C ARG A 172 -3.92 0.47 -19.81
N LEU A 173 -2.94 -0.40 -19.55
CA LEU A 173 -3.06 -1.81 -19.89
C LEU A 173 -4.18 -2.47 -19.10
N MET A 174 -4.28 -2.19 -17.80
CA MET A 174 -5.32 -2.73 -16.92
C MET A 174 -6.72 -2.28 -17.28
N TYR A 175 -6.86 -1.13 -17.92
CA TYR A 175 -8.16 -0.64 -18.37
C TYR A 175 -8.80 -1.57 -19.40
N TYR A 176 -8.02 -2.18 -20.28
CA TYR A 176 -8.56 -3.15 -21.25
C TYR A 176 -9.17 -4.39 -20.58
N TRP A 177 -8.77 -4.69 -19.35
CA TRP A 177 -9.29 -5.80 -18.55
C TRP A 177 -10.42 -5.38 -17.60
N LYS A 178 -10.96 -4.17 -17.77
CA LYS A 178 -12.14 -3.64 -17.04
C LYS A 178 -12.06 -3.84 -15.52
N GLU A 179 -13.09 -4.46 -14.91
CA GLU A 179 -13.18 -4.72 -13.48
C GLU A 179 -12.03 -5.62 -12.97
N ALA A 180 -11.67 -6.62 -13.74
CA ALA A 180 -10.55 -7.51 -13.43
C ALA A 180 -9.22 -6.73 -13.39
N GLY A 181 -9.00 -5.82 -14.34
CA GLY A 181 -7.87 -4.90 -14.34
C GLY A 181 -7.87 -3.97 -13.13
N GLY A 182 -9.04 -3.53 -12.66
CA GLY A 182 -9.18 -2.75 -11.43
C GLY A 182 -8.72 -3.52 -10.19
N LEU A 183 -9.06 -4.81 -10.10
CA LEU A 183 -8.60 -5.67 -9.02
C LEU A 183 -7.07 -5.87 -9.07
N ILE A 184 -6.49 -6.09 -10.25
CA ILE A 184 -5.03 -6.24 -10.41
C ILE A 184 -4.31 -4.95 -10.02
N LEU A 185 -4.82 -3.78 -10.42
CA LEU A 185 -4.28 -2.47 -10.00
C LEU A 185 -4.27 -2.32 -8.49
N ALA A 186 -5.35 -2.71 -7.82
CA ALA A 186 -5.41 -2.67 -6.36
C ALA A 186 -4.38 -3.61 -5.72
N LEU A 187 -4.22 -4.82 -6.25
CA LEU A 187 -3.30 -5.84 -5.73
C LEU A 187 -1.82 -5.53 -6.00
N LEU A 188 -1.47 -4.93 -7.14
CA LEU A 188 -0.08 -4.71 -7.53
C LEU A 188 0.41 -3.29 -7.25
N CYS A 189 -0.45 -2.28 -7.36
CA CYS A 189 -0.08 -0.87 -7.17
C CYS A 189 -0.73 -0.23 -5.95
N GLY A 190 -1.66 -0.91 -5.26
CA GLY A 190 -2.45 -0.33 -4.19
C GLY A 190 -3.46 0.74 -4.66
N SER A 191 -3.62 0.91 -5.98
CA SER A 191 -4.54 1.88 -6.56
C SER A 191 -5.94 1.25 -6.66
N LYS A 192 -6.92 1.86 -6.00
CA LYS A 192 -8.31 1.36 -5.93
C LYS A 192 -9.24 2.11 -6.88
N GLU A 193 -8.69 2.92 -7.78
CA GLU A 193 -9.44 3.83 -8.65
C GLU A 193 -10.44 3.12 -9.57
N TYR A 194 -10.07 1.92 -10.04
CA TYR A 194 -10.89 1.12 -10.96
C TYR A 194 -11.48 -0.12 -10.29
N LEU A 195 -11.34 -0.24 -8.97
CA LEU A 195 -11.89 -1.36 -8.23
C LEU A 195 -13.41 -1.20 -8.10
N ASP A 196 -14.16 -2.24 -8.47
CA ASP A 196 -15.61 -2.29 -8.28
C ASP A 196 -15.97 -2.05 -6.80
N GLY A 197 -16.78 -1.03 -6.56
CA GLY A 197 -17.21 -0.65 -5.21
C GLY A 197 -18.01 -1.75 -4.50
N GLY A 198 -18.80 -2.52 -5.26
CA GLY A 198 -19.51 -3.69 -4.77
C GLY A 198 -18.56 -4.79 -4.30
N LEU A 199 -17.57 -5.12 -5.13
CA LEU A 199 -16.53 -6.09 -4.78
C LEU A 199 -15.72 -5.62 -3.55
N TYR A 200 -15.32 -4.34 -3.51
CA TYR A 200 -14.58 -3.80 -2.37
C TYR A 200 -15.38 -3.91 -1.06
N SER A 201 -16.68 -3.60 -1.09
CA SER A 201 -17.57 -3.75 0.07
C SER A 201 -17.70 -5.21 0.51
N ASN A 202 -17.79 -6.15 -0.44
CA ASN A 202 -17.84 -7.58 -0.17
C ASN A 202 -16.54 -8.09 0.49
N PHE A 203 -15.37 -7.69 0.01
CA PHE A 203 -14.09 -8.00 0.66
C PHE A 203 -14.04 -7.48 2.10
N ARG A 204 -14.53 -6.26 2.33
CA ARG A 204 -14.58 -5.66 3.66
C ARG A 204 -15.51 -6.46 4.59
N ARG A 205 -16.72 -6.80 4.14
CA ARG A 205 -17.71 -7.58 4.92
C ARG A 205 -17.22 -8.99 5.20
N ALA A 206 -16.57 -9.64 4.24
CA ALA A 206 -15.94 -10.95 4.40
C ALA A 206 -14.70 -10.94 5.32
N GLY A 207 -14.23 -9.78 5.82
CA GLY A 207 -13.02 -9.68 6.64
C GLY A 207 -11.71 -9.80 5.84
N LEU A 208 -11.76 -9.64 4.51
CA LEU A 208 -10.67 -9.85 3.57
C LEU A 208 -9.99 -8.54 3.12
N SER A 209 -10.24 -7.42 3.78
CA SER A 209 -9.64 -6.11 3.43
C SER A 209 -8.12 -6.14 3.37
N HIS A 210 -7.49 -7.02 4.16
CA HIS A 210 -6.03 -7.19 4.19
C HIS A 210 -5.46 -7.80 2.91
N ILE A 211 -6.27 -8.50 2.11
CA ILE A 211 -5.86 -9.09 0.81
C ILE A 211 -5.74 -7.99 -0.26
N ILE A 212 -6.69 -7.03 -0.29
CA ILE A 212 -6.64 -5.90 -1.24
C ILE A 212 -5.54 -4.89 -0.84
N ALA A 213 -5.21 -4.80 0.44
CA ALA A 213 -4.12 -3.94 0.88
C ALA A 213 -2.77 -4.52 0.43
N LEU A 214 -1.88 -3.66 -0.08
CA LEU A 214 -0.52 -4.08 -0.40
C LEU A 214 0.15 -4.69 0.82
N SER A 215 0.52 -5.95 0.72
CA SER A 215 1.00 -6.75 1.83
C SER A 215 2.30 -7.49 1.51
N GLY A 216 2.90 -8.10 2.54
CA GLY A 216 4.06 -8.96 2.39
C GLY A 216 3.83 -10.17 1.47
N MET A 217 2.59 -10.63 1.33
CA MET A 217 2.23 -11.70 0.41
C MET A 217 2.58 -11.33 -1.04
N HIS A 218 2.20 -10.13 -1.49
CA HIS A 218 2.51 -9.65 -2.83
C HIS A 218 4.03 -9.57 -3.07
N LEU A 219 4.77 -9.03 -2.11
CA LEU A 219 6.23 -8.94 -2.19
C LEU A 219 6.88 -10.33 -2.25
N SER A 220 6.39 -11.29 -1.47
CA SER A 220 6.90 -12.68 -1.49
C SER A 220 6.60 -13.38 -2.80
N MET A 221 5.45 -13.13 -3.44
CA MET A 221 5.11 -13.68 -4.76
C MET A 221 6.07 -13.19 -5.84
N PHE A 222 6.37 -11.89 -5.90
CA PHE A 222 7.36 -11.36 -6.82
C PHE A 222 8.75 -11.94 -6.57
N SER A 223 9.14 -12.05 -5.31
CA SER A 223 10.40 -12.69 -4.93
C SER A 223 10.45 -14.16 -5.38
N ALA A 224 9.36 -14.91 -5.24
CA ALA A 224 9.29 -16.32 -5.64
C ALA A 224 9.45 -16.52 -7.14
N ILE A 225 8.81 -15.68 -7.96
CA ILE A 225 8.97 -15.70 -9.42
C ILE A 225 10.44 -15.52 -9.79
N THR A 226 11.12 -14.52 -9.23
CA THR A 226 12.54 -14.27 -9.54
C THR A 226 13.45 -15.40 -9.09
N VAL A 227 13.19 -16.00 -7.93
CA VAL A 227 13.92 -17.17 -7.43
C VAL A 227 13.71 -18.37 -8.36
N PHE A 228 12.47 -18.62 -8.81
CA PHE A 228 12.16 -19.71 -9.74
C PHE A 228 12.97 -19.60 -11.03
N PHE A 229 13.00 -18.44 -11.67
CA PHE A 229 13.78 -18.24 -12.89
C PHE A 229 15.30 -18.26 -12.62
N ALA A 230 15.74 -17.60 -11.56
CA ALA A 230 17.17 -17.50 -11.24
C ALA A 230 17.80 -18.85 -10.84
N SER A 231 17.04 -19.73 -10.21
CA SER A 231 17.50 -21.07 -9.81
C SER A 231 17.92 -21.94 -11.02
N ARG A 232 17.32 -21.69 -12.19
CA ARG A 232 17.69 -22.38 -13.44
C ARG A 232 19.12 -22.11 -13.88
N PHE A 233 19.71 -20.99 -13.48
CA PHE A 233 21.08 -20.64 -13.84
C PHE A 233 22.13 -21.19 -12.87
N GLY A 234 21.75 -21.86 -11.79
CA GLY A 234 22.64 -22.51 -10.81
C GLY A 234 23.61 -21.59 -10.06
N ARG A 235 23.53 -20.27 -10.26
CA ARG A 235 24.43 -19.26 -9.68
C ARG A 235 23.82 -18.58 -8.46
N LYS A 236 24.19 -18.99 -7.25
CA LYS A 236 23.67 -18.42 -5.99
C LYS A 236 23.77 -16.89 -5.93
N LYS A 237 24.89 -16.29 -6.35
CA LYS A 237 25.08 -14.84 -6.36
C LYS A 237 24.07 -14.13 -7.29
N LEU A 238 23.81 -14.71 -8.47
CA LEU A 238 22.83 -14.17 -9.42
C LEU A 238 21.41 -14.24 -8.84
N THR A 239 21.05 -15.36 -8.21
CA THR A 239 19.73 -15.52 -7.55
C THR A 239 19.51 -14.46 -6.46
N ILE A 240 20.53 -14.20 -5.65
CA ILE A 240 20.47 -13.16 -4.60
C ILE A 240 20.31 -11.77 -5.24
N ALA A 241 21.11 -11.45 -6.27
CA ALA A 241 21.04 -10.15 -6.95
C ALA A 241 19.68 -9.93 -7.62
N LEU A 242 19.13 -10.94 -8.31
CA LEU A 242 17.83 -10.86 -8.96
C LEU A 242 16.69 -10.73 -7.93
N ARG A 243 16.77 -11.45 -6.82
CA ARG A 243 15.80 -11.32 -5.73
C ARG A 243 15.83 -9.91 -5.12
N LEU A 244 17.01 -9.38 -4.86
CA LEU A 244 17.19 -8.03 -4.33
C LEU A 244 16.63 -6.98 -5.31
N SER A 245 16.97 -7.06 -6.58
CA SER A 245 16.48 -6.13 -7.60
C SER A 245 14.96 -6.19 -7.74
N ALA A 246 14.34 -7.38 -7.71
CA ALA A 246 12.90 -7.53 -7.76
C ALA A 246 12.19 -6.89 -6.55
N LEU A 247 12.73 -7.09 -5.34
CA LEU A 247 12.18 -6.47 -4.14
C LEU A 247 12.22 -4.94 -4.23
N ILE A 248 13.36 -4.38 -4.66
CA ILE A 248 13.53 -2.94 -4.82
C ILE A 248 12.61 -2.40 -5.92
N CYS A 249 12.57 -3.05 -7.09
CA CYS A 249 11.71 -2.66 -8.20
C CYS A 249 10.23 -2.71 -7.83
N PHE A 250 9.80 -3.74 -7.11
CA PHE A 250 8.41 -3.85 -6.68
C PHE A 250 8.03 -2.72 -5.71
N VAL A 251 8.83 -2.46 -4.68
CA VAL A 251 8.56 -1.37 -3.73
C VAL A 251 8.60 -0.01 -4.41
N TRP A 252 9.55 0.20 -5.32
CA TRP A 252 9.63 1.42 -6.13
C TRP A 252 8.37 1.61 -6.98
N PHE A 253 7.87 0.56 -7.63
CA PHE A 253 6.69 0.63 -8.48
C PHE A 253 5.39 0.77 -7.68
N ALA A 254 5.19 -0.05 -6.66
CA ALA A 254 3.99 -0.08 -5.83
C ALA A 254 3.84 1.16 -4.94
N GLY A 255 4.97 1.70 -4.45
CA GLY A 255 5.04 2.82 -3.52
C GLY A 255 5.18 2.39 -2.07
N PHE A 256 5.48 3.37 -1.23
CA PHE A 256 5.78 3.13 0.19
C PHE A 256 4.48 3.11 1.01
N SER A 257 4.02 1.92 1.38
CA SER A 257 3.02 1.75 2.43
C SER A 257 3.66 1.13 3.67
N PRO A 258 3.21 1.44 4.90
CA PRO A 258 3.83 0.92 6.13
C PRO A 258 3.89 -0.60 6.17
N SER A 259 2.86 -1.30 5.71
CA SER A 259 2.81 -2.76 5.64
C SER A 259 3.82 -3.34 4.64
N LEU A 260 3.98 -2.67 3.48
CA LEU A 260 4.95 -3.09 2.45
C LEU A 260 6.38 -2.81 2.91
N MET A 261 6.63 -1.68 3.59
CA MET A 261 7.94 -1.35 4.16
C MET A 261 8.38 -2.37 5.20
N ARG A 262 7.47 -2.79 6.11
CA ARG A 262 7.76 -3.90 7.03
C ARG A 262 8.20 -5.15 6.26
N ALA A 263 7.42 -5.56 5.25
CA ALA A 263 7.72 -6.76 4.48
C ALA A 263 9.05 -6.65 3.74
N PHE A 264 9.36 -5.47 3.20
CA PHE A 264 10.63 -5.19 2.54
C PHE A 264 11.81 -5.29 3.53
N ILE A 265 11.72 -4.66 4.70
CA ILE A 265 12.76 -4.72 5.73
C ILE A 265 12.97 -6.17 6.19
N CYS A 266 11.88 -6.90 6.51
CA CYS A 266 11.98 -8.32 6.89
C CYS A 266 12.64 -9.15 5.78
N SER A 267 12.27 -8.94 4.51
CA SER A 267 12.87 -9.65 3.37
C SER A 267 14.35 -9.32 3.20
N MET A 268 14.75 -8.07 3.43
CA MET A 268 16.16 -7.65 3.42
C MET A 268 16.96 -8.33 4.54
N LEU A 269 16.42 -8.36 5.75
CA LEU A 269 17.05 -9.01 6.92
C LEU A 269 17.19 -10.53 6.69
N LEU A 270 16.15 -11.19 6.15
CA LEU A 270 16.20 -12.61 5.81
C LEU A 270 17.24 -12.90 4.72
N LEU A 271 17.33 -12.03 3.73
CA LEU A 271 18.34 -12.17 2.66
C LEU A 271 19.73 -11.99 3.21
N SER A 272 19.95 -11.00 4.10
CA SER A 272 21.23 -10.77 4.76
C SER A 272 21.63 -11.95 5.66
N ALA A 273 20.68 -12.51 6.43
CA ALA A 273 20.90 -13.71 7.24
C ALA A 273 21.30 -14.91 6.36
N SER A 274 20.65 -15.09 5.21
CA SER A 274 20.98 -16.15 4.25
C SER A 274 22.40 -15.98 3.65
N ILE A 275 22.80 -14.73 3.36
CA ILE A 275 24.16 -14.41 2.88
C ILE A 275 25.19 -14.69 3.96
N ALA A 276 24.88 -14.38 5.23
CA ALA A 276 25.72 -14.63 6.38
C ALA A 276 25.80 -16.13 6.78
N GLY A 277 25.06 -17.01 6.07
CA GLY A 277 25.08 -18.44 6.33
C GLY A 277 24.19 -18.90 7.50
N VAL A 278 23.34 -18.02 8.03
CA VAL A 278 22.37 -18.38 9.08
C VAL A 278 21.25 -19.24 8.47
N ARG A 279 21.19 -20.52 8.87
CA ARG A 279 20.24 -21.49 8.31
C ARG A 279 18.81 -21.31 8.83
N GLU A 280 18.66 -21.01 10.12
CA GLU A 280 17.36 -20.85 10.79
C GLU A 280 17.31 -19.52 11.56
N PRO A 281 17.00 -18.40 10.89
CA PRO A 281 16.90 -17.11 11.55
C PRO A 281 15.65 -17.08 12.43
N ASP A 282 15.78 -16.53 13.65
CA ASP A 282 14.64 -16.30 14.53
C ASP A 282 13.71 -15.22 13.97
N MET A 283 12.54 -15.65 13.48
CA MET A 283 11.56 -14.78 12.84
C MET A 283 11.01 -13.70 13.79
N LEU A 284 10.92 -13.96 15.10
CA LEU A 284 10.51 -12.96 16.08
C LEU A 284 11.58 -11.89 16.27
N MET A 285 12.87 -12.27 16.25
CA MET A 285 13.97 -11.30 16.27
C MET A 285 13.97 -10.41 15.03
N ILE A 286 13.79 -11.00 13.85
CA ILE A 286 13.70 -10.25 12.58
C ILE A 286 12.53 -9.28 12.61
N LEU A 287 11.35 -9.73 13.06
CA LEU A 287 10.17 -8.90 13.19
C LEU A 287 10.37 -7.74 14.15
N SER A 288 10.97 -8.03 15.31
CA SER A 288 11.25 -7.03 16.36
C SER A 288 12.26 -5.98 15.90
N PHE A 289 13.34 -6.42 15.24
CA PHE A 289 14.32 -5.51 14.66
C PHE A 289 13.72 -4.66 13.53
N SER A 290 12.89 -5.27 12.67
CA SER A 290 12.15 -4.56 11.64
C SER A 290 11.22 -3.48 12.22
N PHE A 291 10.54 -3.78 13.33
CA PHE A 291 9.69 -2.84 14.05
C PHE A 291 10.48 -1.63 14.55
N LEU A 292 11.59 -1.86 15.23
CA LEU A 292 12.45 -0.80 15.75
C LEU A 292 13.03 0.05 14.61
N LEU A 293 13.52 -0.58 13.55
CA LEU A 293 14.09 0.11 12.40
C LEU A 293 13.05 0.99 11.70
N GLN A 294 11.85 0.47 11.46
CA GLN A 294 10.78 1.25 10.84
C GLN A 294 10.29 2.38 11.74
N THR A 295 10.24 2.17 13.04
CA THR A 295 9.89 3.23 14.02
C THR A 295 10.91 4.37 14.00
N VAL A 296 12.20 4.06 13.86
CA VAL A 296 13.26 5.07 13.75
C VAL A 296 13.18 5.83 12.42
N ILE A 297 12.96 5.11 11.31
CA ILE A 297 12.87 5.73 9.97
C ILE A 297 11.61 6.59 9.83
N SER A 298 10.47 6.08 10.30
CA SER A 298 9.16 6.71 10.15
C SER A 298 8.33 6.62 11.43
N PRO A 299 8.60 7.47 12.45
CA PRO A 299 7.87 7.42 13.72
C PRO A 299 6.35 7.62 13.58
N SER A 300 5.92 8.38 12.56
CA SER A 300 4.50 8.61 12.26
C SER A 300 3.75 7.33 11.85
N ASP A 301 4.46 6.29 11.40
CA ASP A 301 3.84 5.02 11.02
C ASP A 301 3.24 4.31 12.24
N LEU A 302 3.72 4.56 13.45
CA LEU A 302 3.15 4.01 14.68
C LEU A 302 1.66 4.36 14.87
N GLN A 303 1.20 5.48 14.31
CA GLN A 303 -0.21 5.90 14.34
C GLN A 303 -1.02 5.34 13.16
N ASN A 304 -0.36 4.67 12.19
CA ASN A 304 -1.02 4.15 11.01
C ASN A 304 -1.64 2.78 11.29
N ALA A 305 -2.95 2.65 11.00
CA ALA A 305 -3.68 1.38 11.17
C ALA A 305 -3.03 0.21 10.42
N GLY A 306 -2.53 0.45 9.20
CA GLY A 306 -1.86 -0.56 8.40
C GLY A 306 -0.55 -1.06 9.03
N PHE A 307 0.21 -0.18 9.68
CA PHE A 307 1.39 -0.55 10.46
C PHE A 307 1.00 -1.44 11.65
N MET A 308 0.08 -0.96 12.49
CA MET A 308 -0.34 -1.66 13.72
C MET A 308 -0.89 -3.05 13.42
N LEU A 309 -1.84 -3.15 12.49
CA LEU A 309 -2.46 -4.42 12.10
C LEU A 309 -1.45 -5.37 11.46
N SER A 310 -0.51 -4.85 10.69
CA SER A 310 0.49 -5.65 9.98
C SER A 310 1.49 -6.32 10.94
N TYR A 311 1.98 -5.59 11.95
CA TYR A 311 2.86 -6.16 13.00
C TYR A 311 2.09 -7.07 13.94
N ALA A 312 0.87 -6.70 14.35
CA ALA A 312 0.01 -7.54 15.19
C ALA A 312 -0.31 -8.89 14.52
N ALA A 313 -0.71 -8.87 13.24
CA ALA A 313 -1.00 -10.09 12.50
C ALA A 313 0.20 -11.05 12.45
N LEU A 314 1.39 -10.54 12.09
CA LEU A 314 2.57 -11.39 11.99
C LEU A 314 3.04 -11.89 13.36
N THR A 315 2.96 -11.08 14.40
CA THR A 315 3.20 -11.52 15.78
C THR A 315 2.25 -12.64 16.18
N GLY A 316 0.96 -12.50 15.87
CA GLY A 316 -0.03 -13.54 16.13
C GLY A 316 0.27 -14.84 15.40
N ILE A 317 0.60 -14.76 14.11
CA ILE A 317 0.99 -15.93 13.31
C ILE A 317 2.21 -16.64 13.91
N LEU A 318 3.25 -15.90 14.31
CA LEU A 318 4.48 -16.48 14.83
C LEU A 318 4.33 -17.08 16.23
N LEU A 319 3.49 -16.49 17.08
CA LEU A 319 3.31 -16.96 18.46
C LEU A 319 2.28 -18.09 18.55
N THR A 320 1.14 -17.95 17.92
CA THR A 320 0.02 -18.90 18.07
C THR A 320 -0.10 -19.90 16.91
N GLY A 321 0.36 -19.54 15.71
CA GLY A 321 0.27 -20.38 14.53
C GLY A 321 0.85 -21.79 14.71
N PRO A 322 2.09 -21.96 15.19
CA PRO A 322 2.71 -23.28 15.38
C PRO A 322 1.94 -24.16 16.38
N LEU A 323 1.36 -23.55 17.42
CA LEU A 323 0.56 -24.28 18.43
C LEU A 323 -0.75 -24.78 17.82
N LEU A 324 -1.46 -23.88 17.09
CA LEU A 324 -2.71 -24.23 16.42
C LEU A 324 -2.49 -25.27 15.32
N THR A 325 -1.41 -25.16 14.56
CA THR A 325 -1.09 -26.14 13.51
C THR A 325 -0.89 -27.52 14.09
N LYS A 326 -0.18 -27.67 15.23
CA LYS A 326 0.02 -28.96 15.92
C LYS A 326 -1.31 -29.61 16.35
N ILE A 327 -2.31 -28.81 16.70
CA ILE A 327 -3.64 -29.30 17.08
C ILE A 327 -4.43 -29.69 15.82
N LEU A 328 -4.48 -28.79 14.83
CA LEU A 328 -5.35 -28.96 13.66
C LEU A 328 -4.88 -30.04 12.70
N VAL A 329 -3.58 -30.32 12.61
CA VAL A 329 -3.01 -31.40 11.77
C VAL A 329 -3.57 -32.78 12.17
N ARG A 330 -4.10 -32.94 13.40
CA ARG A 330 -4.76 -34.20 13.82
C ARG A 330 -6.08 -34.44 13.11
N PHE A 331 -6.73 -33.39 12.58
CA PHE A 331 -8.08 -33.44 12.00
C PHE A 331 -8.11 -33.03 10.52
N LEU A 332 -7.14 -32.25 10.06
CA LEU A 332 -7.11 -31.67 8.73
C LEU A 332 -5.76 -31.92 8.05
N PRO A 333 -5.71 -32.02 6.71
CA PRO A 333 -4.47 -32.04 5.95
C PRO A 333 -3.59 -30.85 6.29
N PHE A 334 -2.25 -31.04 6.24
CA PHE A 334 -1.26 -30.03 6.66
C PHE A 334 -1.48 -28.65 6.02
N TYR A 335 -1.81 -28.60 4.75
CA TYR A 335 -2.06 -27.33 4.05
C TYR A 335 -3.21 -26.52 4.69
N PHE A 336 -4.36 -27.17 4.91
CA PHE A 336 -5.52 -26.51 5.55
C PHE A 336 -5.24 -26.16 7.01
N SER A 337 -4.58 -27.04 7.74
CA SER A 337 -4.18 -26.82 9.14
C SER A 337 -3.26 -25.62 9.26
N SER A 338 -2.25 -25.51 8.42
CA SER A 338 -1.29 -24.41 8.42
C SER A 338 -1.95 -23.07 8.04
N SER A 339 -2.75 -23.05 6.97
CA SER A 339 -3.44 -21.87 6.50
C SER A 339 -4.47 -21.35 7.52
N LEU A 340 -5.26 -22.26 8.08
CA LEU A 340 -6.26 -21.94 9.11
C LEU A 340 -5.59 -21.43 10.40
N SER A 341 -4.51 -22.09 10.83
CA SER A 341 -3.74 -21.68 12.01
C SER A 341 -3.13 -20.29 11.84
N ALA A 342 -2.57 -19.99 10.66
CA ALA A 342 -2.03 -18.67 10.36
C ALA A 342 -3.13 -17.60 10.38
N SER A 343 -4.27 -17.89 9.77
CA SER A 343 -5.41 -16.98 9.73
C SER A 343 -6.01 -16.73 11.12
N CYS A 344 -6.20 -17.79 11.94
CA CYS A 344 -6.63 -17.68 13.33
C CYS A 344 -5.60 -16.87 14.15
N GLY A 345 -4.33 -17.21 14.04
CA GLY A 345 -3.25 -16.52 14.76
C GLY A 345 -3.20 -15.03 14.45
N ALA A 346 -3.33 -14.67 13.19
CA ALA A 346 -3.43 -13.27 12.78
C ALA A 346 -4.64 -12.59 13.41
N GLN A 347 -5.82 -13.22 13.36
CA GLN A 347 -7.05 -12.61 13.86
C GLN A 347 -7.08 -12.46 15.37
N ILE A 348 -6.52 -13.37 16.16
CA ILE A 348 -6.43 -13.25 17.61
C ILE A 348 -5.79 -11.92 18.02
N PHE A 349 -4.73 -11.51 17.31
CA PHE A 349 -4.02 -10.27 17.61
C PHE A 349 -4.59 -9.04 16.91
N THR A 350 -5.23 -9.20 15.74
CA THR A 350 -5.77 -8.07 14.99
C THR A 350 -7.21 -7.75 15.35
N ALA A 351 -8.01 -8.69 15.87
CA ALA A 351 -9.41 -8.45 16.21
C ALA A 351 -9.61 -7.29 17.20
N PRO A 352 -8.89 -7.21 18.34
CA PRO A 352 -9.07 -6.10 19.28
C PRO A 352 -8.68 -4.75 18.65
N LEU A 353 -7.66 -4.72 17.81
CA LEU A 353 -7.26 -3.51 17.08
C LEU A 353 -8.29 -3.11 16.02
N SER A 354 -8.85 -4.08 15.30
CA SER A 354 -9.89 -3.83 14.29
C SER A 354 -11.16 -3.30 14.91
N LEU A 355 -11.60 -3.85 16.03
CA LEU A 355 -12.73 -3.34 16.78
C LEU A 355 -12.49 -1.90 17.27
N LYS A 356 -11.30 -1.59 17.78
CA LYS A 356 -10.94 -0.24 18.23
C LYS A 356 -10.86 0.77 17.09
N LEU A 357 -10.31 0.37 15.92
CA LEU A 357 -10.03 1.28 14.81
C LEU A 357 -11.20 1.43 13.83
N PHE A 358 -11.98 0.37 13.63
CA PHE A 358 -13.02 0.31 12.60
C PHE A 358 -14.41 0.01 13.15
N ALA A 359 -14.54 -0.19 14.47
CA ALA A 359 -15.78 -0.60 15.15
C ALA A 359 -16.44 -1.85 14.52
N SER A 360 -15.69 -2.65 13.76
CA SER A 360 -16.22 -3.82 13.07
C SER A 360 -15.17 -4.94 12.98
N PHE A 361 -15.63 -6.18 13.06
CA PHE A 361 -14.83 -7.38 12.97
C PHE A 361 -15.63 -8.50 12.31
N SER A 362 -15.04 -9.23 11.38
CA SER A 362 -15.66 -10.36 10.69
C SER A 362 -14.92 -11.67 11.01
N PRO A 363 -15.48 -12.54 11.86
CA PRO A 363 -14.89 -13.85 12.18
C PRO A 363 -14.79 -14.76 10.95
N ALA A 364 -15.71 -14.63 10.00
CA ALA A 364 -15.71 -15.38 8.75
C ALA A 364 -14.43 -15.18 7.92
N GLY A 365 -13.71 -14.07 8.14
CA GLY A 365 -12.44 -13.78 7.50
C GLY A 365 -11.37 -14.87 7.71
N VAL A 366 -11.42 -15.65 8.81
CA VAL A 366 -10.53 -16.80 9.04
C VAL A 366 -10.69 -17.82 7.94
N ILE A 367 -11.94 -18.29 7.74
CA ILE A 367 -12.25 -19.33 6.76
C ILE A 367 -12.14 -18.75 5.35
N ALA A 368 -12.67 -17.54 5.12
CA ALA A 368 -12.61 -16.89 3.83
C ALA A 368 -11.17 -16.72 3.31
N THR A 369 -10.21 -16.41 4.19
CA THR A 369 -8.80 -16.28 3.82
C THR A 369 -8.22 -17.59 3.27
N VAL A 370 -8.58 -18.74 3.86
CA VAL A 370 -8.09 -20.06 3.42
C VAL A 370 -8.48 -20.35 1.97
N PHE A 371 -9.69 -19.96 1.58
CA PHE A 371 -10.19 -20.18 0.21
C PHE A 371 -9.79 -19.08 -0.76
N VAL A 372 -9.85 -17.83 -0.34
CA VAL A 372 -9.64 -16.69 -1.24
C VAL A 372 -8.15 -16.41 -1.49
N SER A 373 -7.26 -16.63 -0.51
CA SER A 373 -5.81 -16.41 -0.69
C SER A 373 -5.20 -17.19 -1.86
N PRO A 374 -5.44 -18.51 -2.01
CA PRO A 374 -4.89 -19.24 -3.16
C PRO A 374 -5.47 -18.76 -4.49
N LEU A 375 -6.77 -18.40 -4.53
CA LEU A 375 -7.40 -17.86 -5.74
C LEU A 375 -6.76 -16.53 -6.16
N ILE A 376 -6.55 -15.63 -5.21
CA ILE A 376 -5.86 -14.35 -5.46
C ILE A 376 -4.42 -14.60 -5.90
N SER A 377 -3.74 -15.61 -5.35
CA SER A 377 -2.39 -15.96 -5.75
C SER A 377 -2.34 -16.44 -7.21
N ILE A 378 -3.25 -17.32 -7.60
CA ILE A 378 -3.38 -17.77 -8.99
C ILE A 378 -3.67 -16.57 -9.89
N PHE A 379 -4.66 -15.76 -9.54
CA PHE A 379 -5.04 -14.58 -10.29
C PHE A 379 -3.89 -13.58 -10.50
N ILE A 380 -3.02 -13.37 -9.50
CA ILE A 380 -1.85 -12.51 -9.62
C ILE A 380 -0.83 -13.14 -10.57
N TYR A 381 -0.53 -14.45 -10.43
CA TYR A 381 0.46 -15.11 -11.28
C TYR A 381 0.03 -15.20 -12.74
N THR A 382 -1.22 -15.57 -13.01
CA THR A 382 -1.78 -15.61 -14.37
C THR A 382 -1.81 -14.22 -14.99
N SER A 383 -2.24 -13.21 -14.22
CA SER A 383 -2.24 -11.82 -14.68
C SER A 383 -0.85 -11.32 -15.02
N LEU A 384 0.15 -11.56 -14.16
CA LEU A 384 1.54 -11.17 -14.43
C LEU A 384 2.09 -11.86 -15.69
N PHE A 385 1.81 -13.14 -15.86
CA PHE A 385 2.19 -13.86 -17.06
C PHE A 385 1.55 -13.26 -18.32
N LEU A 386 0.24 -13.00 -18.27
CA LEU A 386 -0.50 -12.40 -19.38
C LEU A 386 -0.05 -10.96 -19.67
N ILE A 387 0.28 -10.17 -18.66
CA ILE A 387 0.85 -8.82 -18.84
C ILE A 387 2.15 -8.89 -19.64
N ILE A 388 3.08 -9.78 -19.25
CA ILE A 388 4.35 -9.93 -19.97
C ILE A 388 4.09 -10.40 -21.39
N PHE A 389 3.16 -11.32 -21.58
CA PHE A 389 2.79 -11.83 -22.91
C PHE A 389 2.16 -10.75 -23.80
N CYS A 390 1.26 -9.92 -23.25
CA CYS A 390 0.64 -8.80 -23.96
C CYS A 390 1.63 -7.67 -24.30
N LEU A 391 2.69 -7.49 -23.50
CA LEU A 391 3.76 -6.55 -23.84
C LEU A 391 4.55 -7.00 -25.06
N ILE A 392 4.72 -8.31 -25.27
CA ILE A 392 5.41 -8.89 -26.43
C ILE A 392 4.44 -8.97 -27.63
N PHE A 393 3.19 -9.36 -27.39
CA PHE A 393 2.15 -9.55 -28.40
C PHE A 393 0.91 -8.70 -28.10
N PRO A 394 0.90 -7.40 -28.45
CA PRO A 394 -0.20 -6.49 -28.10
C PRO A 394 -1.57 -6.91 -28.61
N SER A 395 -1.65 -7.58 -29.76
CA SER A 395 -2.89 -8.09 -30.34
C SER A 395 -3.59 -9.14 -29.47
N PHE A 396 -2.88 -9.78 -28.53
CA PHE A 396 -3.43 -10.77 -27.63
C PHE A 396 -4.18 -10.16 -26.43
N SER A 397 -4.10 -8.85 -26.24
CA SER A 397 -4.69 -8.17 -25.07
C SER A 397 -6.21 -8.38 -24.94
N SER A 398 -6.94 -8.46 -26.06
CA SER A 398 -8.38 -8.73 -26.06
C SER A 398 -8.71 -10.16 -25.64
N TYR A 399 -7.92 -11.13 -26.08
CA TYR A 399 -8.13 -12.54 -25.70
C TYR A 399 -7.75 -12.79 -24.24
N SER A 400 -6.67 -12.15 -23.77
CA SER A 400 -6.26 -12.26 -22.37
C SER A 400 -7.30 -11.71 -21.41
N ALA A 401 -8.05 -10.69 -21.80
CA ALA A 401 -9.14 -10.12 -21.01
C ALA A 401 -10.19 -11.18 -20.63
N PHE A 402 -10.53 -12.09 -21.55
CA PHE A 402 -11.51 -13.16 -21.32
C PHE A 402 -11.06 -14.10 -20.20
N PHE A 403 -9.80 -14.54 -20.20
CA PHE A 403 -9.28 -15.45 -19.17
C PHE A 403 -9.25 -14.78 -17.78
N VAL A 404 -8.77 -13.54 -17.74
CA VAL A 404 -8.69 -12.77 -16.50
C VAL A 404 -10.08 -12.46 -15.92
N GLU A 405 -11.08 -12.24 -16.81
CA GLU A 405 -12.47 -12.00 -16.42
C GLU A 405 -13.14 -13.24 -15.82
N ILE A 406 -12.84 -14.44 -16.31
CA ILE A 406 -13.33 -15.69 -15.71
C ILE A 406 -12.80 -15.85 -14.28
N GLU A 407 -11.49 -15.68 -14.08
CA GLU A 407 -10.89 -15.77 -12.75
C GLU A 407 -11.45 -14.71 -11.79
N TYR A 408 -11.61 -13.47 -12.28
CA TYR A 408 -12.22 -12.37 -11.55
C TYR A 408 -13.65 -12.69 -11.10
N ASN A 409 -14.49 -13.19 -11.99
CA ASN A 409 -15.88 -13.53 -11.68
C ASN A 409 -15.96 -14.67 -10.67
N PHE A 410 -15.05 -15.62 -10.75
CA PHE A 410 -14.96 -16.71 -9.77
C PHE A 410 -14.56 -16.18 -8.39
N ILE A 411 -13.58 -15.27 -8.31
CA ILE A 411 -13.20 -14.60 -7.07
C ILE A 411 -14.38 -13.79 -6.51
N LYS A 412 -15.07 -13.02 -7.38
CA LYS A 412 -16.24 -12.20 -7.02
C LYS A 412 -17.35 -13.07 -6.42
N PHE A 413 -17.60 -14.24 -7.01
CA PHE A 413 -18.59 -15.21 -6.53
C PHE A 413 -18.22 -15.76 -5.13
N ILE A 414 -17.00 -16.26 -4.96
CA ILE A 414 -16.54 -16.81 -3.68
C ILE A 414 -16.55 -15.76 -2.56
N VAL A 415 -16.02 -14.57 -2.84
CA VAL A 415 -16.04 -13.44 -1.88
C VAL A 415 -17.48 -13.03 -1.57
N GLY A 416 -18.38 -13.07 -2.56
CA GLY A 416 -19.81 -12.82 -2.39
C GLY A 416 -20.44 -13.75 -1.34
N ILE A 417 -20.14 -15.06 -1.41
CA ILE A 417 -20.64 -16.03 -0.41
C ILE A 417 -20.23 -15.62 1.02
N PHE A 418 -18.94 -15.32 1.23
CA PHE A 418 -18.45 -14.96 2.56
C PHE A 418 -18.89 -13.57 3.02
N SER A 419 -19.28 -12.68 2.10
CA SER A 419 -19.76 -11.34 2.45
C SER A 419 -21.14 -11.33 3.15
N HIS A 420 -21.90 -12.42 3.06
CA HIS A 420 -23.19 -12.58 3.75
C HIS A 420 -23.02 -13.08 5.19
N ALA A 421 -21.81 -13.46 5.59
CA ALA A 421 -21.56 -13.89 6.97
C ALA A 421 -21.75 -12.72 7.96
N PRO A 422 -22.16 -13.01 9.22
CA PRO A 422 -22.39 -11.98 10.21
C PRO A 422 -21.11 -11.22 10.53
N VAL A 423 -21.22 -9.89 10.55
CA VAL A 423 -20.16 -8.97 10.96
C VAL A 423 -20.50 -8.45 12.34
N TRP A 424 -19.58 -8.57 13.28
CA TRP A 424 -19.72 -7.99 14.60
C TRP A 424 -19.36 -6.50 14.53
N SER A 425 -20.31 -5.65 14.88
CA SER A 425 -20.09 -4.21 15.01
C SER A 425 -20.39 -3.79 16.44
N ILE A 426 -19.53 -2.91 16.98
CA ILE A 426 -19.79 -2.23 18.23
C ILE A 426 -20.47 -0.91 17.86
N SER A 427 -21.73 -0.79 18.25
CA SER A 427 -22.52 0.45 18.10
C SER A 427 -22.06 1.51 19.12
#